data_8dc6a132833069a69fd9429b2be7ce6e
#
_entry.id   8dc6a132833069a69fd9429b2be7ce6e
#
_cell.length_a   1.000
_cell.length_b   1.000
_cell.length_c   1.000
_cell.angle_alpha   90.00
_cell.angle_beta   90.00
_cell.angle_gamma   90.00
#
_symmetry.space_group_name_H-M   'P 1'
#
loop_
_entity.id
_entity.type
_entity.pdbx_description
1 polymer ?
#
loop_
_entity_poly.entity_id
_entity_poly.type
_entity_poly.pdbx_seq_one_letter_code
_entity_poly.pdbx_strand_id
1 'polypeptide(L)'
;MTTQINQAWELAKQRFAAVGVDADAALRQLDRLPVSMHCWQGDDVAGFENPLGQLTGGIQATGNYPGKARNAEELRADLGQALSLIPGPKRVNLHAIYLESDTPVARNEIKPGHFANWVAWARENDLGLDFNPSCFSHPLSADGFTLSHANPEIRQFWIEHCQASRRVSASFGEQLGTPSVMNIWIPDGMKDTPVDRLAPRQRLLSALDEVISEKLNPAHHIDAVESKLFGIGAESYTVGSNEFYLGYAASRQTALCLDAGHFHPTEVISDKISSAMLYVPRLLLHVSRPVRWDSDHVVLLDDETQAIAGEIIRHDLFDRVHIGLDFFDASINRIAAWVIGTRNMKKALLRALLEPTAQLRQLEQEGDYTARLALLEEQKSLPWQAVWEMYCLRHDTPADASWLTTVRHYEQHVLSKR
;
A
#
# COMPACT_ATOMS: atom_id res chain seq x y z
N MET A 1 25.71 -22.65 -1.31
CA MET A 1 24.35 -22.06 -1.25
C MET A 1 23.61 -22.26 -2.58
N THR A 2 24.03 -21.72 -3.71
CA THR A 2 23.33 -21.83 -5.02
C THR A 2 23.03 -23.27 -5.43
N THR A 3 23.99 -24.21 -5.30
CA THR A 3 23.77 -25.63 -5.62
C THR A 3 22.69 -26.27 -4.75
N GLN A 4 22.64 -25.94 -3.46
CA GLN A 4 21.61 -26.45 -2.53
C GLN A 4 20.23 -25.91 -2.86
N ILE A 5 20.13 -24.61 -3.20
CA ILE A 5 18.87 -23.99 -3.63
C ILE A 5 18.37 -24.68 -4.91
N ASN A 6 19.24 -24.91 -5.90
CA ASN A 6 18.85 -25.60 -7.14
C ASN A 6 18.34 -27.03 -6.87
N GLN A 7 19.00 -27.78 -6.00
CA GLN A 7 18.53 -29.13 -5.62
C GLN A 7 17.17 -29.10 -4.90
N ALA A 8 17.02 -28.19 -3.94
CA ALA A 8 15.76 -28.01 -3.22
C ALA A 8 14.62 -27.58 -4.17
N TRP A 9 14.91 -26.70 -5.11
CA TRP A 9 13.99 -26.26 -6.16
C TRP A 9 13.48 -27.41 -7.02
N GLU A 10 14.37 -28.29 -7.51
CA GLU A 10 13.96 -29.44 -8.33
C GLU A 10 13.03 -30.40 -7.55
N LEU A 11 13.32 -30.64 -6.27
CA LEU A 11 12.46 -31.42 -5.41
C LEU A 11 11.11 -30.72 -5.14
N ALA A 12 11.13 -29.40 -4.94
CA ALA A 12 9.91 -28.63 -4.75
C ALA A 12 9.00 -28.69 -5.98
N LYS A 13 9.55 -28.52 -7.19
CA LYS A 13 8.77 -28.66 -8.43
C LYS A 13 8.06 -30.01 -8.52
N GLN A 14 8.74 -31.11 -8.20
CA GLN A 14 8.15 -32.44 -8.21
C GLN A 14 7.01 -32.56 -7.19
N ARG A 15 7.16 -32.02 -6.00
CA ARG A 15 6.15 -32.05 -4.94
C ARG A 15 4.91 -31.22 -5.31
N PHE A 16 5.10 -30.02 -5.90
CA PHE A 16 3.99 -29.20 -6.36
C PHE A 16 3.30 -29.80 -7.60
N ALA A 17 4.06 -30.35 -8.54
CA ALA A 17 3.50 -31.04 -9.70
C ALA A 17 2.61 -32.24 -9.31
N ALA A 18 2.94 -32.95 -8.22
CA ALA A 18 2.13 -34.06 -7.71
C ALA A 18 0.74 -33.64 -7.22
N VAL A 19 0.53 -32.35 -6.92
CA VAL A 19 -0.79 -31.75 -6.58
C VAL A 19 -1.32 -30.85 -7.69
N GLY A 20 -0.77 -30.96 -8.90
CA GLY A 20 -1.25 -30.23 -10.09
C GLY A 20 -0.81 -28.77 -10.17
N VAL A 21 0.23 -28.37 -9.44
CA VAL A 21 0.74 -26.99 -9.43
C VAL A 21 2.07 -26.87 -10.19
N ASP A 22 2.14 -25.94 -11.14
CA ASP A 22 3.37 -25.57 -11.86
C ASP A 22 4.09 -24.45 -11.10
N ALA A 23 5.16 -24.79 -10.37
CA ALA A 23 5.94 -23.85 -9.59
C ALA A 23 6.68 -22.80 -10.47
N ASP A 24 7.08 -23.14 -11.70
CA ASP A 24 7.69 -22.19 -12.63
C ASP A 24 6.64 -21.18 -13.14
N ALA A 25 5.41 -21.61 -13.41
CA ALA A 25 4.32 -20.71 -13.75
C ALA A 25 3.98 -19.78 -12.57
N ALA A 26 3.98 -20.28 -11.34
CA ALA A 26 3.78 -19.47 -10.14
C ALA A 26 4.81 -18.33 -10.02
N LEU A 27 6.09 -18.61 -10.26
CA LEU A 27 7.13 -17.56 -10.26
C LEU A 27 6.93 -16.54 -11.38
N ARG A 28 6.59 -16.97 -12.60
CA ARG A 28 6.28 -16.04 -13.70
C ARG A 28 5.06 -15.17 -13.40
N GLN A 29 4.05 -15.67 -12.68
CA GLN A 29 2.90 -14.87 -12.26
C GLN A 29 3.28 -13.90 -11.14
N LEU A 30 4.13 -14.30 -10.20
CA LEU A 30 4.61 -13.43 -9.13
C LEU A 30 5.38 -12.21 -9.70
N ASP A 31 6.07 -12.38 -10.83
CA ASP A 31 6.72 -11.27 -11.56
C ASP A 31 5.75 -10.29 -12.23
N ARG A 32 4.45 -10.56 -12.20
CA ARG A 32 3.40 -9.63 -12.66
C ARG A 32 2.73 -8.88 -11.52
N LEU A 33 3.09 -9.15 -10.28
CA LEU A 33 2.46 -8.61 -9.07
C LEU A 33 3.41 -7.65 -8.35
N PRO A 34 3.48 -6.37 -8.75
CA PRO A 34 4.23 -5.38 -8.02
C PRO A 34 3.55 -5.11 -6.67
N VAL A 35 4.36 -4.86 -5.65
CA VAL A 35 3.91 -4.35 -4.36
C VAL A 35 4.42 -2.92 -4.24
N SER A 36 3.52 -1.98 -3.95
CA SER A 36 3.83 -0.58 -3.75
C SER A 36 4.26 -0.34 -2.30
N MET A 37 5.50 0.09 -2.14
CA MET A 37 6.11 0.37 -0.85
C MET A 37 5.97 1.86 -0.54
N HIS A 38 5.33 2.17 0.56
CA HIS A 38 5.10 3.54 1.01
C HIS A 38 6.38 4.20 1.53
N CYS A 39 6.67 5.43 1.11
CA CYS A 39 7.92 6.11 1.50
C CYS A 39 7.91 6.62 2.95
N TRP A 40 6.74 6.88 3.52
CA TRP A 40 6.59 7.53 4.83
C TRP A 40 6.98 6.68 6.04
N GLN A 41 7.26 5.39 5.88
CA GLN A 41 7.94 4.58 6.88
C GLN A 41 9.37 5.08 7.16
N GLY A 42 10.03 5.74 6.20
CA GLY A 42 11.44 6.13 6.31
C GLY A 42 11.70 7.37 7.16
N ASP A 43 10.68 8.22 7.33
CA ASP A 43 10.79 9.51 8.02
C ASP A 43 9.67 9.76 9.05
N ASP A 44 8.91 8.73 9.43
CA ASP A 44 7.81 8.81 10.38
C ASP A 44 6.68 9.75 9.91
N VAL A 45 6.35 9.73 8.63
CA VAL A 45 5.30 10.54 7.98
C VAL A 45 5.55 12.06 8.07
N ALA A 46 6.76 12.51 8.41
CA ALA A 46 7.07 13.92 8.63
C ALA A 46 7.01 14.74 7.34
N GLY A 47 7.47 14.17 6.23
CA GLY A 47 7.68 14.91 4.97
C GLY A 47 8.79 15.95 5.10
N PHE A 48 9.00 16.72 4.04
CA PHE A 48 10.11 17.71 4.01
C PHE A 48 9.62 19.16 3.89
N GLU A 49 8.31 19.35 3.80
CA GLU A 49 7.69 20.67 3.73
C GLU A 49 7.85 21.46 5.05
N ASN A 50 7.65 20.79 6.19
CA ASN A 50 7.81 21.39 7.53
C ASN A 50 8.37 20.33 8.50
N PRO A 51 9.69 20.08 8.49
CA PRO A 51 10.32 19.01 9.28
C PRO A 51 10.14 19.11 10.80
N LEU A 52 9.77 20.31 11.31
CA LEU A 52 9.49 20.57 12.72
C LEU A 52 7.99 20.62 13.04
N GLY A 53 7.14 20.39 12.04
CA GLY A 53 5.68 20.39 12.19
C GLY A 53 5.20 19.21 13.04
N GLN A 54 4.07 19.40 13.72
CA GLN A 54 3.39 18.33 14.41
C GLN A 54 2.46 17.59 13.46
N LEU A 55 2.45 16.25 13.53
CA LEU A 55 1.48 15.43 12.83
C LEU A 55 0.08 15.68 13.39
N THR A 56 -0.91 15.78 12.50
CA THR A 56 -2.33 15.94 12.82
C THR A 56 -3.18 14.97 11.98
N GLY A 57 -4.50 15.01 12.16
CA GLY A 57 -5.41 14.14 11.42
C GLY A 57 -5.48 12.71 11.96
N GLY A 58 -4.99 12.49 13.19
CA GLY A 58 -4.95 11.17 13.81
C GLY A 58 -3.75 10.32 13.39
N ILE A 59 -2.84 10.85 12.57
CA ILE A 59 -1.62 10.16 12.15
C ILE A 59 -0.55 10.33 13.22
N GLN A 60 0.04 9.22 13.68
CA GLN A 60 1.12 9.23 14.66
C GLN A 60 2.02 8.02 14.51
N ALA A 61 3.28 8.22 14.13
CA ALA A 61 4.30 7.19 14.21
C ALA A 61 4.75 7.01 15.66
N THR A 62 4.83 5.77 16.14
CA THR A 62 5.22 5.44 17.51
C THR A 62 6.60 4.79 17.54
N GLY A 63 7.43 5.23 18.48
CA GLY A 63 8.81 4.79 18.65
C GLY A 63 9.80 5.93 18.45
N ASN A 64 11.07 5.61 18.65
CA ASN A 64 12.17 6.58 18.55
C ASN A 64 13.45 5.94 17.99
N TYR A 65 13.31 4.96 17.11
CA TYR A 65 14.48 4.33 16.49
C TYR A 65 15.32 5.37 15.75
N PRO A 66 16.66 5.40 15.92
CA PRO A 66 17.50 6.43 15.33
C PRO A 66 17.60 6.34 13.81
N GLY A 67 18.07 7.43 13.19
CA GLY A 67 18.48 7.44 11.79
C GLY A 67 17.35 7.59 10.78
N LYS A 68 16.21 8.25 11.13
CA LYS A 68 15.17 8.58 10.17
C LYS A 68 15.70 9.51 9.06
N ALA A 69 15.15 9.43 7.87
CA ALA A 69 15.48 10.30 6.76
C ALA A 69 15.06 11.75 7.05
N ARG A 70 15.91 12.71 6.71
CA ARG A 70 15.74 14.14 6.99
C ARG A 70 15.42 14.96 5.73
N ASN A 71 15.63 14.36 4.57
CA ASN A 71 15.39 14.95 3.26
C ASN A 71 15.14 13.86 2.20
N ALA A 72 14.74 14.27 0.99
CA ALA A 72 14.38 13.35 -0.07
C ALA A 72 15.56 12.50 -0.58
N GLU A 73 16.79 13.01 -0.54
CA GLU A 73 17.99 12.27 -0.95
C GLU A 73 18.27 11.11 0.01
N GLU A 74 18.25 11.38 1.34
CA GLU A 74 18.39 10.34 2.36
C GLU A 74 17.28 9.30 2.26
N LEU A 75 16.04 9.75 2.01
CA LEU A 75 14.90 8.84 1.88
C LEU A 75 15.02 7.95 0.65
N ARG A 76 15.45 8.48 -0.51
CA ARG A 76 15.74 7.67 -1.70
C ARG A 76 16.87 6.66 -1.47
N ALA A 77 17.91 7.06 -0.74
CA ALA A 77 19.01 6.16 -0.39
C ALA A 77 18.52 5.00 0.51
N ASP A 78 17.70 5.28 1.51
CA ASP A 78 17.11 4.27 2.41
C ASP A 78 16.16 3.35 1.66
N LEU A 79 15.30 3.90 0.79
CA LEU A 79 14.43 3.12 -0.09
C LEU A 79 15.24 2.22 -1.02
N GLY A 80 16.30 2.74 -1.65
CA GLY A 80 17.21 1.97 -2.51
C GLY A 80 17.83 0.79 -1.75
N GLN A 81 18.25 1.02 -0.50
CA GLN A 81 18.79 -0.04 0.37
C GLN A 81 17.74 -1.11 0.65
N ALA A 82 16.51 -0.73 0.99
CA ALA A 82 15.41 -1.69 1.22
C ALA A 82 15.06 -2.47 -0.06
N LEU A 83 14.91 -1.77 -1.18
CA LEU A 83 14.52 -2.35 -2.48
C LEU A 83 15.55 -3.37 -3.00
N SER A 84 16.85 -3.17 -2.72
CA SER A 84 17.91 -4.12 -3.09
C SER A 84 17.80 -5.47 -2.36
N LEU A 85 17.01 -5.54 -1.28
CA LEU A 85 16.82 -6.73 -0.45
C LEU A 85 15.45 -7.42 -0.68
N ILE A 86 14.67 -6.91 -1.62
CA ILE A 86 13.31 -7.39 -1.92
C ILE A 86 13.27 -7.92 -3.35
N PRO A 87 12.89 -9.20 -3.59
CA PRO A 87 12.85 -9.76 -4.94
C PRO A 87 11.64 -9.30 -5.76
N GLY A 88 11.76 -9.29 -7.07
CA GLY A 88 10.69 -9.07 -8.04
C GLY A 88 10.26 -7.62 -8.19
N PRO A 89 9.18 -7.35 -8.96
CA PRO A 89 8.73 -6.01 -9.30
C PRO A 89 8.22 -5.24 -8.09
N LYS A 90 8.49 -3.95 -8.07
CA LYS A 90 8.18 -3.04 -6.96
C LYS A 90 7.70 -1.70 -7.46
N ARG A 91 6.95 -1.00 -6.62
CA ARG A 91 6.55 0.39 -6.80
C ARG A 91 6.86 1.16 -5.52
N VAL A 92 6.88 2.47 -5.60
CA VAL A 92 6.98 3.34 -4.41
C VAL A 92 5.83 4.33 -4.40
N ASN A 93 5.21 4.47 -3.24
CA ASN A 93 4.12 5.41 -3.02
C ASN A 93 4.63 6.65 -2.29
N LEU A 94 4.32 7.83 -2.82
CA LEU A 94 4.70 9.14 -2.28
C LEU A 94 3.47 9.90 -1.80
N HIS A 95 3.68 10.80 -0.83
CA HIS A 95 2.74 11.86 -0.50
C HIS A 95 3.20 13.21 -1.07
N ALA A 96 2.28 14.15 -1.22
CA ALA A 96 2.59 15.51 -1.68
C ALA A 96 3.64 16.22 -0.82
N ILE A 97 3.72 15.92 0.48
CA ILE A 97 4.71 16.48 1.42
C ILE A 97 6.16 16.05 1.15
N TYR A 98 6.40 15.13 0.21
CA TYR A 98 7.75 14.72 -0.24
C TYR A 98 8.23 15.45 -1.48
N LEU A 99 7.61 16.58 -1.82
CA LEU A 99 8.05 17.48 -2.89
C LEU A 99 9.47 18.01 -2.62
N GLU A 100 10.19 18.34 -3.69
CA GLU A 100 11.50 18.99 -3.63
C GLU A 100 11.41 20.38 -4.26
N SER A 101 11.77 21.42 -3.51
CA SER A 101 11.79 22.80 -3.98
C SER A 101 12.74 23.65 -3.13
N ASP A 102 13.43 24.60 -3.77
CA ASP A 102 14.29 25.58 -3.08
C ASP A 102 13.48 26.67 -2.35
N THR A 103 12.20 26.77 -2.62
CA THR A 103 11.29 27.74 -2.00
C THR A 103 10.03 27.05 -1.48
N PRO A 104 9.39 27.59 -0.42
CA PRO A 104 8.11 27.06 0.03
C PRO A 104 7.07 27.04 -1.09
N VAL A 105 6.34 25.93 -1.22
CA VAL A 105 5.28 25.73 -2.21
C VAL A 105 3.98 25.45 -1.47
N ALA A 106 2.94 26.19 -1.78
CA ALA A 106 1.61 25.89 -1.23
C ALA A 106 1.10 24.55 -1.79
N ARG A 107 0.41 23.80 -0.96
CA ARG A 107 -0.04 22.44 -1.37
C ARG A 107 -0.93 22.42 -2.60
N ASN A 108 -1.76 23.44 -2.79
CA ASN A 108 -2.59 23.59 -4.00
C ASN A 108 -1.80 24.06 -5.24
N GLU A 109 -0.51 24.43 -5.09
CA GLU A 109 0.36 24.87 -6.19
C GLU A 109 1.44 23.85 -6.58
N ILE A 110 1.41 22.63 -6.03
CA ILE A 110 2.36 21.58 -6.39
C ILE A 110 2.26 21.26 -7.87
N LYS A 111 3.41 20.88 -8.47
CA LYS A 111 3.53 20.57 -9.90
C LYS A 111 4.41 19.33 -10.12
N PRO A 112 4.26 18.64 -11.26
CA PRO A 112 5.13 17.50 -11.60
C PRO A 112 6.63 17.79 -11.48
N GLY A 113 7.07 19.01 -11.79
CA GLY A 113 8.49 19.41 -11.68
C GLY A 113 9.07 19.31 -10.27
N HIS A 114 8.25 19.45 -9.22
CA HIS A 114 8.69 19.29 -7.83
C HIS A 114 9.01 17.83 -7.45
N PHE A 115 8.70 16.88 -8.32
CA PHE A 115 8.97 15.44 -8.14
C PHE A 115 9.91 14.89 -9.21
N ALA A 116 10.59 15.75 -9.98
CA ALA A 116 11.45 15.34 -11.09
C ALA A 116 12.56 14.38 -10.64
N ASN A 117 13.19 14.62 -9.48
CA ASN A 117 14.23 13.75 -8.95
C ASN A 117 13.68 12.37 -8.54
N TRP A 118 12.44 12.32 -8.03
CA TRP A 118 11.76 11.05 -7.74
C TRP A 118 11.51 10.24 -9.00
N VAL A 119 11.08 10.88 -10.08
CA VAL A 119 10.84 10.22 -11.37
C VAL A 119 12.17 9.73 -11.98
N ALA A 120 13.21 10.54 -11.93
CA ALA A 120 14.55 10.16 -12.41
C ALA A 120 15.05 8.92 -11.64
N TRP A 121 15.02 8.98 -10.31
CA TRP A 121 15.40 7.87 -9.44
C TRP A 121 14.57 6.60 -9.68
N ALA A 122 13.24 6.74 -9.85
CA ALA A 122 12.38 5.61 -10.13
C ALA A 122 12.71 4.94 -11.47
N ARG A 123 13.00 5.74 -12.50
CA ARG A 123 13.41 5.24 -13.82
C ARG A 123 14.73 4.48 -13.76
N GLU A 124 15.73 5.00 -13.03
CA GLU A 124 17.03 4.36 -12.83
C GLU A 124 16.93 3.01 -12.11
N ASN A 125 15.89 2.83 -11.29
CA ASN A 125 15.67 1.64 -10.48
C ASN A 125 14.52 0.73 -11.00
N ASP A 126 13.99 1.00 -12.20
CA ASP A 126 12.89 0.25 -12.82
C ASP A 126 11.64 0.17 -11.88
N LEU A 127 11.24 1.30 -11.32
CA LEU A 127 10.12 1.42 -10.37
C LEU A 127 8.94 2.15 -10.99
N GLY A 128 7.73 1.73 -10.63
CA GLY A 128 6.54 2.58 -10.74
C GLY A 128 6.42 3.51 -9.54
N LEU A 129 5.75 4.64 -9.72
CA LEU A 129 5.39 5.55 -8.63
C LEU A 129 3.87 5.63 -8.47
N ASP A 130 3.42 5.65 -7.22
CA ASP A 130 2.07 5.95 -6.80
C ASP A 130 2.06 7.24 -5.97
N PHE A 131 0.88 7.83 -5.74
CA PHE A 131 0.81 9.16 -5.14
C PHE A 131 -0.38 9.33 -4.19
N ASN A 132 -0.23 10.22 -3.21
CA ASN A 132 -1.33 10.64 -2.33
C ASN A 132 -1.30 12.17 -2.14
N PRO A 133 -2.43 12.87 -2.19
CA PRO A 133 -2.53 14.20 -1.63
C PRO A 133 -2.32 14.13 -0.11
N SER A 134 -1.80 15.21 0.47
CA SER A 134 -1.54 15.29 1.91
C SER A 134 -2.55 16.24 2.56
N CYS A 135 -3.74 15.71 2.88
CA CYS A 135 -4.84 16.48 3.46
C CYS A 135 -4.79 16.56 5.00
N PHE A 136 -3.60 16.52 5.58
CA PHE A 136 -3.37 16.52 7.04
C PHE A 136 -2.16 17.39 7.39
N SER A 137 -1.94 17.66 8.68
CA SER A 137 -0.76 18.39 9.21
C SER A 137 -0.55 19.75 8.53
N HIS A 138 -1.63 20.52 8.40
CA HIS A 138 -1.64 21.82 7.76
C HIS A 138 -2.56 22.79 8.53
N PRO A 139 -2.26 24.10 8.60
CA PRO A 139 -3.11 25.05 9.30
C PRO A 139 -4.58 25.05 8.84
N LEU A 140 -4.85 24.81 7.54
CA LEU A 140 -6.21 24.73 6.99
C LEU A 140 -6.92 23.39 7.25
N SER A 141 -6.32 22.48 8.00
CA SER A 141 -6.95 21.22 8.48
C SER A 141 -6.99 21.14 10.01
N ALA A 142 -6.67 22.24 10.71
CA ALA A 142 -6.51 22.26 12.17
C ALA A 142 -7.81 22.00 12.93
N ASP A 143 -8.96 22.27 12.34
CA ASP A 143 -10.30 21.99 12.91
C ASP A 143 -10.82 20.60 12.59
N GLY A 144 -10.03 19.75 11.91
CA GLY A 144 -10.38 18.39 11.53
C GLY A 144 -11.20 18.25 10.25
N PHE A 145 -11.28 19.31 9.41
CA PHE A 145 -12.01 19.28 8.14
C PHE A 145 -11.16 19.79 6.97
N THR A 146 -11.32 19.14 5.82
CA THR A 146 -10.64 19.46 4.57
C THR A 146 -11.62 19.54 3.40
N LEU A 147 -11.77 18.50 2.60
CA LEU A 147 -12.70 18.44 1.45
C LEU A 147 -14.18 18.56 1.87
N SER A 148 -14.51 18.34 3.13
CA SER A 148 -15.86 18.56 3.67
C SER A 148 -16.02 19.84 4.47
N HIS A 149 -15.00 20.72 4.52
CA HIS A 149 -14.97 21.92 5.31
C HIS A 149 -16.16 22.86 4.99
N ALA A 150 -16.74 23.47 6.04
CA ALA A 150 -17.90 24.37 5.89
C ALA A 150 -17.54 25.68 5.15
N ASN A 151 -16.34 26.25 5.43
CA ASN A 151 -15.85 27.39 4.69
C ASN A 151 -15.49 27.00 3.25
N PRO A 152 -16.11 27.63 2.22
CA PRO A 152 -15.87 27.29 0.83
C PRO A 152 -14.44 27.59 0.37
N GLU A 153 -13.78 28.62 0.91
CA GLU A 153 -12.39 28.96 0.53
C GLU A 153 -11.40 27.89 0.99
N ILE A 154 -11.56 27.37 2.22
CA ILE A 154 -10.73 26.26 2.74
C ILE A 154 -11.01 25.00 1.95
N ARG A 155 -12.26 24.69 1.66
CA ARG A 155 -12.62 23.54 0.85
C ARG A 155 -12.05 23.63 -0.57
N GLN A 156 -12.10 24.81 -1.18
CA GLN A 156 -11.51 25.06 -2.50
C GLN A 156 -9.99 24.81 -2.53
N PHE A 157 -9.27 25.28 -1.53
CA PHE A 157 -7.83 25.00 -1.39
C PHE A 157 -7.54 23.49 -1.44
N TRP A 158 -8.33 22.68 -0.72
CA TRP A 158 -8.14 21.23 -0.71
C TRP A 158 -8.58 20.55 -2.01
N ILE A 159 -9.60 21.05 -2.68
CA ILE A 159 -9.98 20.61 -4.02
C ILE A 159 -8.83 20.85 -5.01
N GLU A 160 -8.27 22.03 -5.03
CA GLU A 160 -7.12 22.40 -5.87
C GLU A 160 -5.88 21.56 -5.55
N HIS A 161 -5.61 21.29 -4.26
CA HIS A 161 -4.54 20.40 -3.86
C HIS A 161 -4.71 18.98 -4.43
N CYS A 162 -5.92 18.41 -4.33
CA CYS A 162 -6.19 17.09 -4.90
C CYS A 162 -6.11 17.09 -6.44
N GLN A 163 -6.58 18.15 -7.11
CA GLN A 163 -6.45 18.30 -8.56
C GLN A 163 -4.98 18.41 -9.00
N ALA A 164 -4.18 19.20 -8.28
CA ALA A 164 -2.73 19.29 -8.52
C ALA A 164 -2.04 17.93 -8.32
N SER A 165 -2.41 17.20 -7.27
CA SER A 165 -1.92 15.85 -6.98
C SER A 165 -2.26 14.85 -8.09
N ARG A 166 -3.46 14.91 -8.67
CA ARG A 166 -3.86 14.09 -9.82
C ARG A 166 -2.96 14.33 -11.04
N ARG A 167 -2.60 15.60 -11.31
CA ARG A 167 -1.69 15.94 -12.42
C ARG A 167 -0.26 15.43 -12.16
N VAL A 168 0.21 15.49 -10.90
CA VAL A 168 1.49 14.88 -10.51
C VAL A 168 1.47 13.37 -10.74
N SER A 169 0.45 12.68 -10.24
CA SER A 169 0.28 11.24 -10.42
C SER A 169 0.21 10.84 -11.92
N ALA A 170 -0.57 11.56 -12.72
CA ALA A 170 -0.66 11.30 -14.16
C ALA A 170 0.69 11.47 -14.86
N SER A 171 1.47 12.47 -14.46
CA SER A 171 2.83 12.67 -14.96
C SER A 171 3.78 11.53 -14.59
N PHE A 172 3.62 10.91 -13.41
CA PHE A 172 4.39 9.71 -13.06
C PHE A 172 4.07 8.56 -14.03
N GLY A 173 2.79 8.29 -14.26
CA GLY A 173 2.39 7.21 -15.16
C GLY A 173 2.82 7.44 -16.60
N GLU A 174 2.73 8.66 -17.09
CA GLU A 174 3.21 9.02 -18.42
C GLU A 174 4.72 8.82 -18.57
N GLN A 175 5.51 9.27 -17.59
CA GLN A 175 6.96 9.24 -17.64
C GLN A 175 7.56 7.85 -17.38
N LEU A 176 6.88 7.00 -16.61
CA LEU A 176 7.35 5.67 -16.22
C LEU A 176 6.66 4.53 -17.00
N GLY A 177 5.68 4.83 -17.85
CA GLY A 177 5.02 3.86 -18.72
C GLY A 177 4.12 2.85 -17.99
N THR A 178 3.70 3.15 -16.77
CA THR A 178 2.79 2.33 -15.95
C THR A 178 1.85 3.23 -15.16
N PRO A 179 0.54 2.96 -15.09
CA PRO A 179 -0.39 3.84 -14.41
C PRO A 179 0.00 4.06 -12.95
N SER A 180 -0.03 5.31 -12.51
CA SER A 180 0.13 5.70 -11.11
C SER A 180 -1.24 5.66 -10.42
N VAL A 181 -1.33 4.98 -9.29
CA VAL A 181 -2.53 5.00 -8.45
C VAL A 181 -2.41 6.17 -7.49
N MET A 182 -3.42 7.05 -7.48
CA MET A 182 -3.49 8.13 -6.52
C MET A 182 -4.64 7.90 -5.55
N ASN A 183 -4.32 7.85 -4.27
CA ASN A 183 -5.29 7.56 -3.22
C ASN A 183 -5.67 8.83 -2.45
N ILE A 184 -6.95 9.17 -2.43
CA ILE A 184 -7.48 10.30 -1.64
C ILE A 184 -7.98 9.76 -0.31
N TRP A 185 -7.22 10.06 0.74
CA TRP A 185 -7.60 9.90 2.13
C TRP A 185 -7.69 11.26 2.83
N ILE A 186 -8.72 11.45 3.67
CA ILE A 186 -8.91 12.68 4.44
C ILE A 186 -9.18 12.36 5.92
N PRO A 187 -8.72 13.21 6.86
CA PRO A 187 -8.94 13.02 8.28
C PRO A 187 -10.35 13.46 8.76
N ASP A 188 -11.17 14.00 7.89
CA ASP A 188 -12.39 14.75 8.20
C ASP A 188 -13.33 14.01 9.15
N GLY A 189 -13.59 14.63 10.30
CA GLY A 189 -14.43 14.06 11.34
C GLY A 189 -14.57 14.94 12.57
N MET A 190 -15.25 14.44 13.59
CA MET A 190 -15.44 15.13 14.86
C MET A 190 -15.21 14.20 16.04
N LYS A 191 -14.62 14.75 17.10
CA LYS A 191 -14.44 14.06 18.37
C LYS A 191 -15.76 13.72 19.03
N ASP A 192 -16.69 14.67 19.05
CA ASP A 192 -18.02 14.49 19.64
C ASP A 192 -19.10 14.35 18.56
N THR A 193 -20.27 13.91 18.95
CA THR A 193 -21.38 13.60 18.04
C THR A 193 -21.96 14.87 17.42
N PRO A 194 -21.88 15.06 16.09
CA PRO A 194 -22.53 16.20 15.44
C PRO A 194 -24.05 16.01 15.34
N VAL A 195 -24.78 17.12 15.35
CA VAL A 195 -26.23 17.11 15.06
C VAL A 195 -26.49 16.86 13.58
N ASP A 196 -25.69 17.47 12.70
CA ASP A 196 -25.80 17.32 11.26
C ASP A 196 -24.63 16.49 10.71
N ARG A 197 -24.92 15.24 10.39
CA ARG A 197 -23.97 14.32 9.72
C ARG A 197 -24.08 14.35 8.19
N LEU A 198 -25.16 14.93 7.66
CA LEU A 198 -25.44 14.90 6.22
C LEU A 198 -24.70 16.01 5.47
N ALA A 199 -24.73 17.23 5.97
CA ALA A 199 -24.14 18.37 5.26
C ALA A 199 -22.62 18.21 5.00
N PRO A 200 -21.78 17.73 5.93
CA PRO A 200 -20.37 17.47 5.62
C PRO A 200 -20.20 16.41 4.50
N ARG A 201 -21.03 15.36 4.50
CA ARG A 201 -20.99 14.33 3.45
C ARG A 201 -21.44 14.86 2.09
N GLN A 202 -22.43 15.75 2.04
CA GLN A 202 -22.84 16.43 0.81
C GLN A 202 -21.71 17.31 0.25
N ARG A 203 -21.01 18.05 1.13
CA ARG A 203 -19.84 18.84 0.73
C ARG A 203 -18.71 17.96 0.22
N LEU A 204 -18.40 16.86 0.89
CA LEU A 204 -17.40 15.89 0.44
C LEU A 204 -17.76 15.31 -0.93
N LEU A 205 -19.03 14.90 -1.13
CA LEU A 205 -19.50 14.39 -2.41
C LEU A 205 -19.25 15.38 -3.55
N SER A 206 -19.67 16.65 -3.34
CA SER A 206 -19.48 17.70 -4.34
C SER A 206 -18.00 18.02 -4.58
N ALA A 207 -17.19 18.04 -3.52
CA ALA A 207 -15.75 18.31 -3.62
C ALA A 207 -15.03 17.20 -4.40
N LEU A 208 -15.34 15.94 -4.14
CA LEU A 208 -14.76 14.80 -4.87
C LEU A 208 -15.19 14.82 -6.35
N ASP A 209 -16.46 15.14 -6.66
CA ASP A 209 -16.91 15.29 -8.04
C ASP A 209 -16.15 16.41 -8.77
N GLU A 210 -15.84 17.50 -8.09
CA GLU A 210 -15.01 18.58 -8.64
C GLU A 210 -13.54 18.15 -8.81
N VAL A 211 -12.97 17.43 -7.86
CA VAL A 211 -11.61 16.90 -7.94
C VAL A 211 -11.43 16.01 -9.19
N ILE A 212 -12.37 15.09 -9.45
CA ILE A 212 -12.26 14.15 -10.58
C ILE A 212 -12.87 14.68 -11.89
N SER A 213 -13.28 15.94 -11.94
CA SER A 213 -13.93 16.53 -13.13
C SER A 213 -13.01 16.56 -14.36
N GLU A 214 -11.72 16.85 -14.17
CA GLU A 214 -10.71 16.75 -15.21
C GLU A 214 -10.48 15.29 -15.62
N LYS A 215 -10.67 14.97 -16.89
CA LYS A 215 -10.45 13.60 -17.38
C LYS A 215 -8.97 13.39 -17.70
N LEU A 216 -8.34 12.51 -16.93
CA LEU A 216 -6.95 12.09 -17.13
C LEU A 216 -6.91 10.76 -17.91
N ASN A 217 -5.78 10.50 -18.57
CA ASN A 217 -5.59 9.26 -19.31
C ASN A 217 -5.51 8.06 -18.36
N PRO A 218 -6.42 7.08 -18.45
CA PRO A 218 -6.42 5.91 -17.56
C PRO A 218 -5.21 4.98 -17.75
N ALA A 219 -4.46 5.13 -18.83
CA ALA A 219 -3.18 4.44 -19.00
C ALA A 219 -2.06 5.04 -18.11
N HIS A 220 -2.26 6.25 -17.60
CA HIS A 220 -1.26 6.95 -16.79
C HIS A 220 -1.71 7.16 -15.34
N HIS A 221 -3.03 7.17 -15.07
CA HIS A 221 -3.57 7.57 -13.78
C HIS A 221 -4.81 6.78 -13.39
N ILE A 222 -4.88 6.43 -12.11
CA ILE A 222 -6.02 5.75 -11.49
C ILE A 222 -6.37 6.52 -10.21
N ASP A 223 -7.59 7.07 -10.15
CA ASP A 223 -8.12 7.67 -8.93
C ASP A 223 -8.63 6.57 -7.99
N ALA A 224 -8.19 6.59 -6.73
CA ALA A 224 -8.70 5.79 -5.64
C ALA A 224 -9.20 6.67 -4.50
N VAL A 225 -10.18 6.20 -3.76
CA VAL A 225 -10.74 6.87 -2.58
C VAL A 225 -10.74 5.91 -1.39
N GLU A 226 -10.41 6.43 -0.21
CA GLU A 226 -10.20 5.65 0.99
C GLU A 226 -11.07 6.13 2.15
N SER A 227 -11.68 5.19 2.84
CA SER A 227 -12.47 5.44 4.05
C SER A 227 -11.58 5.61 5.28
N LYS A 228 -12.15 6.24 6.32
CA LYS A 228 -11.62 6.25 7.68
C LYS A 228 -12.63 5.61 8.61
N LEU A 229 -12.17 4.80 9.57
CA LEU A 229 -13.05 4.21 10.58
C LEU A 229 -13.33 5.22 11.70
N PHE A 230 -12.35 5.46 12.53
CA PHE A 230 -12.29 6.47 13.58
C PHE A 230 -10.82 6.78 13.87
N GLY A 231 -10.57 7.79 14.68
CA GLY A 231 -9.20 8.11 15.08
C GLY A 231 -9.17 9.29 16.04
N ILE A 232 -7.99 9.68 16.47
CA ILE A 232 -7.80 10.84 17.35
C ILE A 232 -8.37 12.08 16.64
N GLY A 233 -9.32 12.76 17.27
CA GLY A 233 -10.05 13.91 16.73
C GLY A 233 -11.29 13.57 15.89
N ALA A 234 -11.55 12.29 15.63
CA ALA A 234 -12.70 11.79 14.88
C ALA A 234 -13.31 10.53 15.55
N GLU A 235 -13.43 10.57 16.87
CA GLU A 235 -13.84 9.41 17.67
C GLU A 235 -15.31 9.06 17.48
N SER A 236 -16.20 10.08 17.31
CA SER A 236 -17.65 9.85 17.19
C SER A 236 -18.17 9.94 15.77
N TYR A 237 -17.44 10.59 14.85
CA TYR A 237 -17.93 10.83 13.52
C TYR A 237 -16.78 10.98 12.52
N THR A 238 -16.78 10.15 11.50
CA THR A 238 -15.97 10.31 10.28
C THR A 238 -16.88 10.70 9.12
N VAL A 239 -16.51 11.69 8.33
CA VAL A 239 -17.29 12.12 7.16
C VAL A 239 -17.24 11.03 6.10
N GLY A 240 -16.03 10.58 5.75
CA GLY A 240 -15.76 9.56 4.77
C GLY A 240 -15.77 8.16 5.36
N SER A 241 -16.95 7.60 5.65
CA SER A 241 -17.09 6.21 6.09
C SER A 241 -16.94 5.23 4.91
N ASN A 242 -16.79 3.93 5.21
CA ASN A 242 -16.71 2.89 4.18
C ASN A 242 -17.93 2.90 3.24
N GLU A 243 -19.13 3.07 3.79
CA GLU A 243 -20.38 3.09 3.01
C GLU A 243 -20.42 4.29 2.07
N PHE A 244 -19.90 5.46 2.50
CA PHE A 244 -19.80 6.64 1.67
C PHE A 244 -18.87 6.38 0.48
N TYR A 245 -17.67 5.88 0.72
CA TYR A 245 -16.68 5.71 -0.36
C TYR A 245 -16.99 4.50 -1.24
N LEU A 246 -17.56 3.41 -0.72
CA LEU A 246 -18.06 2.32 -1.56
C LEU A 246 -19.17 2.83 -2.50
N GLY A 247 -20.13 3.58 -1.99
CA GLY A 247 -21.18 4.19 -2.80
C GLY A 247 -20.62 5.17 -3.83
N TYR A 248 -19.62 5.99 -3.44
CA TYR A 248 -18.94 6.92 -4.35
C TYR A 248 -18.19 6.17 -5.46
N ALA A 249 -17.32 5.25 -5.10
CA ALA A 249 -16.51 4.50 -6.06
C ALA A 249 -17.38 3.72 -7.05
N ALA A 250 -18.43 3.05 -6.58
CA ALA A 250 -19.38 2.33 -7.43
C ALA A 250 -20.12 3.27 -8.40
N SER A 251 -20.57 4.45 -7.92
CA SER A 251 -21.34 5.39 -8.74
C SER A 251 -20.50 6.23 -9.69
N ARG A 252 -19.21 6.44 -9.41
CA ARG A 252 -18.28 7.23 -10.23
C ARG A 252 -17.26 6.37 -11.00
N GLN A 253 -17.28 5.04 -10.77
CA GLN A 253 -16.37 4.08 -11.39
C GLN A 253 -14.89 4.43 -11.14
N THR A 254 -14.58 4.87 -9.90
CA THR A 254 -13.21 5.03 -9.40
C THR A 254 -12.74 3.77 -8.67
N ALA A 255 -11.45 3.65 -8.38
CA ALA A 255 -10.96 2.61 -7.50
C ALA A 255 -11.40 2.88 -6.04
N LEU A 256 -11.65 1.81 -5.30
CA LEU A 256 -11.87 1.86 -3.85
C LEU A 256 -10.61 1.36 -3.15
N CYS A 257 -10.11 2.12 -2.19
CA CYS A 257 -9.07 1.65 -1.28
C CYS A 257 -9.71 0.90 -0.10
N LEU A 258 -9.23 -0.32 0.14
CA LEU A 258 -9.52 -1.10 1.33
C LEU A 258 -8.27 -1.11 2.20
N ASP A 259 -8.30 -0.36 3.29
CA ASP A 259 -7.23 -0.34 4.28
C ASP A 259 -7.52 -1.35 5.40
N ALA A 260 -6.51 -2.16 5.77
CA ALA A 260 -6.66 -3.21 6.76
C ALA A 260 -7.00 -2.68 8.17
N GLY A 261 -6.60 -1.45 8.48
CA GLY A 261 -6.86 -0.78 9.77
C GLY A 261 -8.19 -0.03 9.84
N HIS A 262 -8.86 0.20 8.71
CA HIS A 262 -10.03 1.08 8.64
C HIS A 262 -11.38 0.37 8.81
N PHE A 263 -11.37 -0.81 9.43
CA PHE A 263 -12.57 -1.60 9.74
C PHE A 263 -12.60 -1.98 11.22
N HIS A 264 -13.78 -2.44 11.68
CA HIS A 264 -13.88 -2.95 13.04
C HIS A 264 -12.88 -4.11 13.26
N PRO A 265 -12.27 -4.25 14.44
CA PRO A 265 -11.23 -5.26 14.69
C PRO A 265 -11.64 -6.73 14.45
N THR A 266 -12.94 -7.01 14.33
CA THR A 266 -13.45 -8.34 13.96
C THR A 266 -13.71 -8.52 12.47
N GLU A 267 -13.52 -7.47 11.67
CA GLU A 267 -13.65 -7.49 10.23
C GLU A 267 -12.27 -7.60 9.57
N VAL A 268 -12.22 -8.25 8.43
CA VAL A 268 -10.99 -8.45 7.64
C VAL A 268 -11.22 -7.98 6.20
N ILE A 269 -10.20 -7.39 5.57
CA ILE A 269 -10.36 -6.89 4.20
C ILE A 269 -10.41 -8.01 3.17
N SER A 270 -9.83 -9.19 3.46
CA SER A 270 -9.92 -10.35 2.58
C SER A 270 -11.37 -10.72 2.24
N ASP A 271 -12.28 -10.66 3.22
CA ASP A 271 -13.72 -10.92 3.01
C ASP A 271 -14.43 -9.83 2.16
N LYS A 272 -13.84 -8.65 2.05
CA LYS A 272 -14.42 -7.50 1.34
C LYS A 272 -14.00 -7.45 -0.13
N ILE A 273 -12.88 -8.07 -0.52
CA ILE A 273 -12.30 -7.98 -1.86
C ILE A 273 -13.31 -8.46 -2.90
N SER A 274 -13.75 -9.70 -2.83
CA SER A 274 -14.67 -10.28 -3.82
C SER A 274 -16.02 -9.55 -3.85
N SER A 275 -16.52 -9.11 -2.69
CA SER A 275 -17.77 -8.35 -2.59
C SER A 275 -17.66 -6.98 -3.28
N ALA A 276 -16.63 -6.19 -2.96
CA ALA A 276 -16.42 -4.86 -3.55
C ALA A 276 -16.18 -4.93 -5.06
N MET A 277 -15.46 -5.95 -5.53
CA MET A 277 -15.14 -6.17 -6.96
C MET A 277 -16.36 -6.41 -7.85
N LEU A 278 -17.53 -6.66 -7.29
CA LEU A 278 -18.80 -6.72 -8.05
C LEU A 278 -19.30 -5.33 -8.46
N TYR A 279 -18.89 -4.28 -7.75
CA TYR A 279 -19.44 -2.94 -7.91
C TYR A 279 -18.42 -1.91 -8.38
N VAL A 280 -17.13 -2.10 -8.08
CA VAL A 280 -16.07 -1.16 -8.45
C VAL A 280 -15.14 -1.73 -9.52
N PRO A 281 -14.57 -0.89 -10.40
CA PRO A 281 -13.70 -1.37 -11.47
C PRO A 281 -12.38 -1.92 -10.95
N ARG A 282 -11.84 -1.36 -9.87
CA ARG A 282 -10.52 -1.66 -9.30
C ARG A 282 -10.53 -1.48 -7.80
N LEU A 283 -9.60 -2.18 -7.13
CA LEU A 283 -9.25 -1.94 -5.73
C LEU A 283 -7.80 -1.48 -5.60
N LEU A 284 -7.57 -0.60 -4.67
CA LEU A 284 -6.28 -0.41 -4.01
C LEU A 284 -6.38 -1.09 -2.65
N LEU A 285 -5.37 -1.83 -2.26
CA LEU A 285 -5.26 -2.34 -0.90
C LEU A 285 -4.18 -1.54 -0.17
N HIS A 286 -4.48 -1.09 1.03
CA HIS A 286 -3.51 -0.65 2.01
C HIS A 286 -3.35 -1.75 3.05
N VAL A 287 -2.28 -2.55 2.87
CA VAL A 287 -2.03 -3.71 3.72
C VAL A 287 -1.12 -3.29 4.87
N SER A 288 -1.67 -3.39 6.06
CA SER A 288 -0.98 -3.24 7.34
C SER A 288 -1.36 -4.41 8.25
N ARG A 289 -0.85 -4.45 9.46
CA ARG A 289 -1.30 -5.36 10.51
C ARG A 289 -1.94 -4.55 11.63
N PRO A 290 -3.24 -4.29 11.59
CA PRO A 290 -3.94 -3.61 12.67
C PRO A 290 -3.97 -4.50 13.91
N VAL A 291 -3.63 -3.93 15.08
CA VAL A 291 -3.69 -4.62 16.36
C VAL A 291 -4.75 -3.95 17.21
N ARG A 292 -5.98 -4.49 17.17
CA ARG A 292 -7.20 -4.01 17.88
C ARG A 292 -7.82 -2.72 17.34
N TRP A 293 -7.08 -1.90 16.62
CA TRP A 293 -7.52 -0.66 15.98
C TRP A 293 -6.53 -0.30 14.86
N ASP A 294 -6.73 0.80 14.18
CA ASP A 294 -5.85 1.34 13.15
C ASP A 294 -4.48 1.71 13.75
N SER A 295 -3.59 0.74 13.85
CA SER A 295 -2.30 0.86 14.56
C SER A 295 -1.08 0.60 13.66
N ASP A 296 -1.29 0.43 12.37
CA ASP A 296 -0.31 0.46 11.29
C ASP A 296 1.00 -0.31 11.54
N HIS A 297 0.88 -1.52 12.11
CA HIS A 297 2.05 -2.36 12.33
C HIS A 297 2.56 -3.00 11.03
N VAL A 298 3.85 -3.33 11.04
CA VAL A 298 4.52 -4.04 9.94
C VAL A 298 3.78 -5.33 9.59
N VAL A 299 3.58 -5.56 8.29
CA VAL A 299 2.92 -6.74 7.74
C VAL A 299 3.69 -8.02 8.11
N LEU A 300 3.00 -8.98 8.67
CA LEU A 300 3.50 -10.32 8.96
C LEU A 300 2.94 -11.33 7.94
N LEU A 301 3.54 -12.50 7.87
CA LEU A 301 3.00 -13.64 7.13
C LEU A 301 1.96 -14.37 7.99
N ASP A 302 0.90 -13.67 8.34
CA ASP A 302 -0.21 -14.17 9.15
C ASP A 302 -1.39 -14.67 8.28
N ASP A 303 -2.46 -15.11 8.93
CA ASP A 303 -3.60 -15.72 8.23
C ASP A 303 -4.32 -14.68 7.35
N GLU A 304 -4.44 -13.42 7.80
CA GLU A 304 -5.12 -12.39 7.02
C GLU A 304 -4.32 -11.97 5.78
N THR A 305 -3.01 -11.77 5.91
CA THR A 305 -2.14 -11.48 4.76
C THR A 305 -2.19 -12.59 3.71
N GLN A 306 -2.27 -13.85 4.16
CA GLN A 306 -2.44 -15.00 3.27
C GLN A 306 -3.83 -15.07 2.65
N ALA A 307 -4.89 -14.71 3.39
CA ALA A 307 -6.24 -14.67 2.88
C ALA A 307 -6.41 -13.58 1.81
N ILE A 308 -5.85 -12.38 2.03
CA ILE A 308 -5.80 -11.31 1.03
C ILE A 308 -5.14 -11.80 -0.27
N ALA A 309 -3.97 -12.42 -0.16
CA ALA A 309 -3.29 -12.98 -1.33
C ALA A 309 -4.13 -14.07 -2.01
N GLY A 310 -4.78 -14.93 -1.23
CA GLY A 310 -5.70 -15.97 -1.72
C GLY A 310 -6.84 -15.40 -2.54
N GLU A 311 -7.52 -14.36 -2.06
CA GLU A 311 -8.61 -13.70 -2.80
C GLU A 311 -8.15 -13.12 -4.13
N ILE A 312 -6.99 -12.45 -4.16
CA ILE A 312 -6.44 -11.90 -5.39
C ILE A 312 -6.14 -13.00 -6.43
N ILE A 313 -5.49 -14.07 -6.00
CA ILE A 313 -5.01 -15.13 -6.89
C ILE A 313 -6.15 -16.04 -7.33
N ARG A 314 -7.01 -16.49 -6.42
CA ARG A 314 -8.13 -17.39 -6.70
C ARG A 314 -9.13 -16.80 -7.69
N HIS A 315 -9.26 -15.48 -7.73
CA HIS A 315 -10.22 -14.79 -8.60
C HIS A 315 -9.57 -14.09 -9.80
N ASP A 316 -8.26 -14.33 -10.05
CA ASP A 316 -7.50 -13.75 -11.19
C ASP A 316 -7.63 -12.21 -11.25
N LEU A 317 -7.42 -11.55 -10.11
CA LEU A 317 -7.61 -10.10 -9.97
C LEU A 317 -6.33 -9.30 -10.23
N PHE A 318 -5.35 -9.86 -10.92
CA PHE A 318 -4.01 -9.26 -11.12
C PHE A 318 -4.02 -7.85 -11.70
N ASP A 319 -4.93 -7.58 -12.64
CA ASP A 319 -5.02 -6.29 -13.34
C ASP A 319 -6.05 -5.34 -12.69
N ARG A 320 -6.74 -5.79 -11.64
CA ARG A 320 -7.82 -5.05 -10.99
C ARG A 320 -7.55 -4.70 -9.53
N VAL A 321 -6.58 -5.34 -8.90
CA VAL A 321 -6.20 -5.09 -7.50
C VAL A 321 -4.76 -4.60 -7.45
N HIS A 322 -4.59 -3.38 -6.97
CA HIS A 322 -3.28 -2.77 -6.71
C HIS A 322 -2.93 -2.98 -5.24
N ILE A 323 -1.72 -3.50 -4.98
CA ILE A 323 -1.28 -3.85 -3.63
C ILE A 323 -0.32 -2.78 -3.13
N GLY A 324 -0.78 -1.94 -2.21
CA GLY A 324 0.02 -1.02 -1.43
C GLY A 324 0.23 -1.51 0.00
N LEU A 325 1.35 -1.15 0.60
CA LEU A 325 1.57 -1.30 2.02
C LEU A 325 1.35 0.04 2.70
N ASP A 326 0.75 0.01 3.88
CA ASP A 326 0.53 1.21 4.68
C ASP A 326 0.77 0.90 6.16
N PHE A 327 2.02 1.04 6.57
CA PHE A 327 2.42 0.93 7.97
C PHE A 327 3.54 1.93 8.27
N PHE A 328 3.64 2.39 9.49
CA PHE A 328 4.73 3.25 9.94
C PHE A 328 5.09 2.95 11.39
N ASP A 329 6.21 2.28 11.55
CA ASP A 329 6.71 1.80 12.84
C ASP A 329 8.11 2.39 13.08
N ALA A 330 8.20 3.28 14.05
CA ALA A 330 9.46 3.87 14.50
C ALA A 330 10.06 3.17 15.71
N SER A 331 9.57 2.00 16.11
CA SER A 331 10.11 1.21 17.22
C SER A 331 11.25 0.28 16.79
N ILE A 332 11.42 0.06 15.49
CA ILE A 332 12.45 -0.78 14.88
C ILE A 332 13.16 -0.04 13.75
N ASN A 333 14.25 -0.64 13.23
CA ASN A 333 14.94 -0.12 12.06
C ASN A 333 13.97 -0.01 10.86
N ARG A 334 13.85 1.19 10.29
CA ARG A 334 12.84 1.51 9.25
C ARG A 334 13.06 0.75 7.94
N ILE A 335 14.32 0.51 7.58
CA ILE A 335 14.67 -0.28 6.39
C ILE A 335 14.29 -1.75 6.62
N ALA A 336 14.58 -2.29 7.80
CA ALA A 336 14.16 -3.64 8.16
C ALA A 336 12.63 -3.78 8.15
N ALA A 337 11.88 -2.77 8.61
CA ALA A 337 10.43 -2.76 8.55
C ALA A 337 9.90 -2.88 7.11
N TRP A 338 10.41 -2.08 6.17
CA TRP A 338 10.08 -2.20 4.75
C TRP A 338 10.40 -3.59 4.19
N VAL A 339 11.61 -4.11 4.48
CA VAL A 339 12.03 -5.43 3.96
C VAL A 339 11.14 -6.54 4.50
N ILE A 340 10.84 -6.54 5.80
CA ILE A 340 9.97 -7.54 6.44
C ILE A 340 8.57 -7.49 5.82
N GLY A 341 7.93 -6.32 5.83
CA GLY A 341 6.55 -6.18 5.36
C GLY A 341 6.39 -6.53 3.90
N THR A 342 7.25 -6.01 3.02
CA THR A 342 7.15 -6.26 1.57
C THR A 342 7.46 -7.72 1.23
N ARG A 343 8.49 -8.31 1.85
CA ARG A 343 8.80 -9.74 1.64
C ARG A 343 7.67 -10.64 2.13
N ASN A 344 7.01 -10.30 3.23
CA ASN A 344 5.89 -11.10 3.75
C ASN A 344 4.68 -11.04 2.82
N MET A 345 4.33 -9.86 2.28
CA MET A 345 3.29 -9.76 1.26
C MET A 345 3.61 -10.59 0.02
N LYS A 346 4.85 -10.51 -0.50
CA LYS A 346 5.29 -11.32 -1.65
C LYS A 346 5.30 -12.84 -1.35
N LYS A 347 5.65 -13.24 -0.14
CA LYS A 347 5.56 -14.65 0.29
C LYS A 347 4.11 -15.13 0.35
N ALA A 348 3.19 -14.29 0.82
CA ALA A 348 1.77 -14.60 0.83
C ALA A 348 1.23 -14.81 -0.60
N LEU A 349 1.59 -13.90 -1.52
CA LEU A 349 1.25 -14.03 -2.94
C LEU A 349 1.83 -15.32 -3.55
N LEU A 350 3.09 -15.62 -3.27
CA LEU A 350 3.71 -16.88 -3.74
C LEU A 350 2.96 -18.10 -3.21
N ARG A 351 2.63 -18.14 -1.93
CA ARG A 351 1.89 -19.26 -1.34
C ARG A 351 0.51 -19.43 -1.97
N ALA A 352 -0.18 -18.34 -2.24
CA ALA A 352 -1.47 -18.37 -2.95
C ALA A 352 -1.31 -18.89 -4.40
N LEU A 353 -0.26 -18.48 -5.11
CA LEU A 353 0.06 -18.99 -6.46
C LEU A 353 0.44 -20.48 -6.48
N LEU A 354 0.92 -21.01 -5.36
CA LEU A 354 1.26 -22.42 -5.19
C LEU A 354 0.10 -23.27 -4.62
N GLU A 355 -1.07 -22.68 -4.46
CA GLU A 355 -2.27 -23.39 -4.02
C GLU A 355 -2.84 -24.24 -5.14
N PRO A 356 -3.24 -25.51 -4.88
CA PRO A 356 -3.90 -26.37 -5.86
C PRO A 356 -5.38 -25.98 -6.06
N THR A 357 -5.62 -24.72 -6.47
CA THR A 357 -6.95 -24.07 -6.53
C THR A 357 -7.95 -24.87 -7.38
N ALA A 358 -7.50 -25.47 -8.50
CA ALA A 358 -8.38 -26.25 -9.36
C ALA A 358 -8.95 -27.47 -8.62
N GLN A 359 -8.11 -28.18 -7.89
CA GLN A 359 -8.52 -29.35 -7.10
C GLN A 359 -9.41 -28.94 -5.91
N LEU A 360 -9.07 -27.84 -5.23
CA LEU A 360 -9.89 -27.32 -4.14
C LEU A 360 -11.30 -26.93 -4.62
N ARG A 361 -11.43 -26.28 -5.78
CA ARG A 361 -12.72 -25.94 -6.38
C ARG A 361 -13.52 -27.18 -6.79
N GLN A 362 -12.86 -28.20 -7.31
CA GLN A 362 -13.52 -29.47 -7.65
C GLN A 362 -14.13 -30.12 -6.40
N LEU A 363 -13.35 -30.26 -5.32
CA LEU A 363 -13.82 -30.83 -4.05
C LEU A 363 -14.99 -30.02 -3.46
N GLU A 364 -14.95 -28.70 -3.59
CA GLU A 364 -16.03 -27.83 -3.15
C GLU A 364 -17.31 -28.02 -3.97
N GLN A 365 -17.21 -28.16 -5.29
CA GLN A 365 -18.36 -28.44 -6.18
C GLN A 365 -18.96 -29.82 -5.93
N GLU A 366 -18.15 -30.81 -5.58
CA GLU A 366 -18.57 -32.15 -5.22
C GLU A 366 -19.16 -32.24 -3.80
N GLY A 367 -19.04 -31.17 -2.99
CA GLY A 367 -19.50 -31.12 -1.60
C GLY A 367 -18.59 -31.92 -0.64
N ASP A 368 -17.39 -32.33 -1.07
CA ASP A 368 -16.41 -32.97 -0.20
C ASP A 368 -15.58 -31.96 0.58
N TYR A 369 -16.24 -31.30 1.53
CA TYR A 369 -15.60 -30.29 2.38
C TYR A 369 -14.52 -30.89 3.31
N THR A 370 -14.59 -32.19 3.59
CA THR A 370 -13.58 -32.89 4.40
C THR A 370 -12.26 -33.00 3.63
N ALA A 371 -12.30 -33.50 2.40
CA ALA A 371 -11.10 -33.59 1.55
C ALA A 371 -10.56 -32.21 1.21
N ARG A 372 -11.43 -31.21 0.95
CA ARG A 372 -11.04 -29.82 0.73
C ARG A 372 -10.25 -29.26 1.92
N LEU A 373 -10.77 -29.41 3.16
CA LEU A 373 -10.07 -28.93 4.35
C LEU A 373 -8.75 -29.65 4.57
N ALA A 374 -8.73 -30.99 4.40
CA ALA A 374 -7.49 -31.75 4.50
C ALA A 374 -6.43 -31.26 3.49
N LEU A 375 -6.81 -31.03 2.23
CA LEU A 375 -5.88 -30.51 1.22
C LEU A 375 -5.38 -29.09 1.56
N LEU A 376 -6.25 -28.21 2.07
CA LEU A 376 -5.87 -26.87 2.55
C LEU A 376 -4.83 -26.92 3.68
N GLU A 377 -4.92 -27.91 4.57
CA GLU A 377 -3.94 -28.05 5.64
C GLU A 377 -2.65 -28.74 5.16
N GLU A 378 -2.75 -29.83 4.39
CA GLU A 378 -1.58 -30.56 3.91
C GLU A 378 -0.68 -29.73 2.97
N GLN A 379 -1.27 -28.86 2.15
CA GLN A 379 -0.48 -27.97 1.28
C GLN A 379 0.45 -27.01 2.06
N LYS A 380 0.12 -26.67 3.31
CA LYS A 380 0.96 -25.82 4.16
C LYS A 380 2.34 -26.44 4.42
N SER A 381 2.43 -27.78 4.34
CA SER A 381 3.64 -28.58 4.52
C SER A 381 4.45 -28.76 3.23
N LEU A 382 3.95 -28.33 2.07
CA LEU A 382 4.71 -28.38 0.83
C LEU A 382 5.91 -27.42 0.87
N PRO A 383 7.00 -27.72 0.15
CA PRO A 383 8.27 -26.99 0.27
C PRO A 383 8.25 -25.62 -0.45
N TRP A 384 7.28 -24.78 -0.13
CA TRP A 384 7.16 -23.42 -0.70
C TRP A 384 8.38 -22.53 -0.40
N GLN A 385 9.09 -22.81 0.70
CA GLN A 385 10.32 -22.08 1.05
C GLN A 385 11.40 -22.27 -0.03
N ALA A 386 11.53 -23.48 -0.59
CA ALA A 386 12.50 -23.71 -1.67
C ALA A 386 12.13 -22.95 -2.96
N VAL A 387 10.83 -22.75 -3.22
CA VAL A 387 10.35 -21.91 -4.32
C VAL A 387 10.66 -20.44 -4.06
N TRP A 388 10.49 -19.96 -2.83
CA TRP A 388 10.87 -18.61 -2.41
C TRP A 388 12.38 -18.36 -2.54
N GLU A 389 13.20 -19.31 -2.12
CA GLU A 389 14.66 -19.20 -2.23
C GLU A 389 15.12 -19.14 -3.69
N MET A 390 14.49 -19.92 -4.58
CA MET A 390 14.72 -19.83 -6.01
C MET A 390 14.27 -18.50 -6.57
N TYR A 391 13.15 -17.94 -6.12
CA TYR A 391 12.71 -16.62 -6.53
C TYR A 391 13.70 -15.53 -6.13
N CYS A 392 14.17 -15.54 -4.89
CA CYS A 392 15.22 -14.65 -4.42
C CYS A 392 16.51 -14.79 -5.24
N LEU A 393 16.93 -16.02 -5.55
CA LEU A 393 18.13 -16.28 -6.37
C LEU A 393 17.99 -15.70 -7.79
N ARG A 394 16.81 -15.85 -8.41
CA ARG A 394 16.52 -15.28 -9.76
C ARG A 394 16.55 -13.75 -9.79
N HIS A 395 16.36 -13.11 -8.65
CA HIS A 395 16.34 -11.66 -8.48
C HIS A 395 17.57 -11.10 -7.77
N ASP A 396 18.64 -11.88 -7.63
CA ASP A 396 19.90 -11.49 -6.99
C ASP A 396 19.70 -10.90 -5.57
N THR A 397 18.71 -11.40 -4.83
CA THR A 397 18.41 -10.96 -3.46
C THR A 397 18.70 -12.06 -2.45
N PRO A 398 19.04 -11.72 -1.19
CA PRO A 398 19.24 -12.71 -0.14
C PRO A 398 17.99 -13.60 0.07
N ALA A 399 18.18 -14.92 0.02
CA ALA A 399 17.07 -15.87 0.20
C ALA A 399 16.66 -16.05 1.67
N ASP A 400 17.61 -15.96 2.57
CA ASP A 400 17.47 -16.15 4.02
C ASP A 400 17.53 -14.83 4.81
N ALA A 401 17.73 -14.89 6.12
CA ALA A 401 17.83 -13.75 7.01
C ALA A 401 19.15 -12.96 6.89
N SER A 402 20.06 -13.32 6.00
CA SER A 402 21.34 -12.62 5.80
C SER A 402 21.14 -11.16 5.34
N TRP A 403 19.99 -10.83 4.76
CA TRP A 403 19.63 -9.45 4.45
C TRP A 403 19.72 -8.53 5.68
N LEU A 404 19.47 -9.05 6.88
CA LEU A 404 19.58 -8.27 8.12
C LEU A 404 21.01 -7.79 8.39
N THR A 405 22.01 -8.58 8.00
CA THR A 405 23.42 -8.17 8.10
C THR A 405 23.71 -6.94 7.24
N THR A 406 23.13 -6.90 6.04
CA THR A 406 23.24 -5.73 5.14
C THR A 406 22.57 -4.50 5.75
N VAL A 407 21.39 -4.65 6.33
CA VAL A 407 20.69 -3.55 7.02
C VAL A 407 21.51 -3.04 8.20
N ARG A 408 22.08 -3.92 9.02
CA ARG A 408 22.91 -3.52 10.16
C ARG A 408 24.19 -2.81 9.75
N HIS A 409 24.80 -3.25 8.65
CA HIS A 409 25.95 -2.57 8.10
C HIS A 409 25.58 -1.14 7.65
N TYR A 410 24.46 -0.97 6.95
CA TYR A 410 23.96 0.35 6.56
C TYR A 410 23.63 1.21 7.76
N GLU A 411 23.01 0.65 8.79
CA GLU A 411 22.73 1.32 10.04
C GLU A 411 24.00 1.88 10.70
N GLN A 412 25.05 1.06 10.81
CA GLN A 412 26.31 1.48 11.42
C GLN A 412 27.05 2.56 10.61
N HIS A 413 26.99 2.52 9.29
CA HIS A 413 27.81 3.39 8.44
C HIS A 413 27.06 4.63 7.94
N VAL A 414 25.74 4.60 7.89
CA VAL A 414 24.89 5.68 7.37
C VAL A 414 23.95 6.21 8.45
N LEU A 415 23.00 5.38 8.94
CA LEU A 415 21.94 5.87 9.83
C LEU A 415 22.45 6.39 11.17
N SER A 416 23.51 5.81 11.72
CA SER A 416 24.12 6.27 12.98
C SER A 416 24.75 7.67 12.93
N LYS A 417 24.89 8.23 11.72
CA LYS A 417 25.45 9.57 11.49
C LYS A 417 24.40 10.67 11.29
N ARG A 418 23.15 10.33 11.44
CA ARG A 418 22.00 11.24 11.24
C ARG A 418 21.51 11.91 12.51
#